data_51ae2f57bc36dc43001ca2142356e9dc
#
_entry.id   51ae2f57bc36dc43001ca2142356e9dc
#
_cell.length_a   1.000
_cell.length_b   1.000
_cell.length_c   1.000
_cell.angle_alpha   90.00
_cell.angle_beta   90.00
_cell.angle_gamma   90.00
#
_symmetry.space_group_name_H-M   'P 1'
#
loop_
_entity.id
_entity.type
_entity.pdbx_description
1 polymer ?
#
loop_
_entity_poly.entity_id
_entity_poly.type
_entity_poly.pdbx_seq_one_letter_code
_entity_poly.pdbx_strand_id
1 'polypeptide(L)'
;VSHDILAIDVGTTTLKIGVFGPDLEKRCEAQRTYTPHIYDHGKADIDPQVWWQTLRACCAEVSADLAGVGVVSLSVTTPGLTPMAADGTALAPAVLFLDGRSHAQSAAIRRLVGETRFLAETCNLPVSGGSSLSSILWFRDEQPEVWAAAEKFGHCNTYLVKRMTGRWAIDPSTTSITGLYNTASNDLT
;
A
#
# COMPACT_ATOMS: atom_id res chain seq x y z
N VAL A 1 -4.13 -9.00 -30.29
CA VAL A 1 -2.70 -9.13 -29.94
C VAL A 1 -2.66 -9.71 -28.53
N SER A 2 -2.15 -10.92 -28.41
CA SER A 2 -1.94 -11.55 -27.11
C SER A 2 -0.60 -11.09 -26.54
N HIS A 3 -0.64 -10.49 -25.36
CA HIS A 3 0.54 -10.04 -24.65
C HIS A 3 0.81 -10.95 -23.46
N ASP A 4 2.06 -11.01 -23.05
CA ASP A 4 2.44 -11.59 -21.78
C ASP A 4 2.00 -10.70 -20.61
N ILE A 5 1.82 -11.30 -19.46
CA ILE A 5 1.39 -10.66 -18.23
C ILE A 5 2.55 -10.73 -17.23
N LEU A 6 2.96 -9.59 -16.70
CA LEU A 6 3.81 -9.52 -15.50
C LEU A 6 2.90 -9.45 -14.28
N ALA A 7 2.83 -10.52 -13.50
CA ALA A 7 2.17 -10.54 -12.20
C ALA A 7 3.18 -10.19 -11.11
N ILE A 8 2.81 -9.25 -10.23
CA ILE A 8 3.62 -8.78 -9.11
C ILE A 8 2.83 -9.00 -7.83
N ASP A 9 3.40 -9.71 -6.87
CA ASP A 9 2.85 -9.93 -5.54
C ASP A 9 3.81 -9.39 -4.48
N VAL A 10 3.39 -8.36 -3.78
CA VAL A 10 4.16 -7.69 -2.72
C VAL A 10 3.57 -8.10 -1.38
N GLY A 11 4.14 -9.13 -0.76
CA GLY A 11 3.76 -9.56 0.59
C GLY A 11 4.43 -8.73 1.69
N THR A 12 4.22 -9.13 2.93
CA THR A 12 4.82 -8.43 4.10
C THR A 12 6.34 -8.59 4.17
N THR A 13 6.86 -9.74 3.76
CA THR A 13 8.29 -10.11 3.89
C THR A 13 8.92 -10.60 2.60
N THR A 14 8.14 -10.70 1.51
CA THR A 14 8.60 -11.26 0.24
C THR A 14 7.89 -10.57 -0.90
N LEU A 15 8.64 -10.19 -1.92
CA LEU A 15 8.10 -9.78 -3.21
C LEU A 15 8.37 -10.89 -4.22
N LYS A 16 7.35 -11.23 -4.99
CA LYS A 16 7.41 -12.22 -6.07
C LYS A 16 6.93 -11.60 -7.36
N ILE A 17 7.53 -11.99 -8.46
CA ILE A 17 7.04 -11.69 -9.80
C ILE A 17 6.97 -12.98 -10.62
N GLY A 18 6.05 -13.01 -11.56
CA GLY A 18 5.97 -14.08 -12.57
C GLY A 18 5.58 -13.51 -13.92
N VAL A 19 6.20 -14.00 -14.98
CA VAL A 19 5.78 -13.71 -16.35
C VAL A 19 4.95 -14.89 -16.83
N PHE A 20 3.75 -14.59 -17.31
CA PHE A 20 2.78 -15.56 -17.81
C PHE A 20 2.45 -15.28 -19.27
N GLY A 21 2.35 -16.33 -20.06
CA GLY A 21 1.84 -16.25 -21.41
C GLY A 21 0.34 -15.90 -21.45
N PRO A 22 -0.20 -15.66 -22.67
CA PRO A 22 -1.64 -15.40 -22.87
C PRO A 22 -2.55 -16.56 -22.44
N ASP A 23 -2.00 -17.77 -22.41
CA ASP A 23 -2.60 -19.01 -21.96
C ASP A 23 -2.50 -19.23 -20.44
N LEU A 24 -1.90 -18.26 -19.71
CA LEU A 24 -1.58 -18.29 -18.28
C LEU A 24 -0.52 -19.33 -17.90
N GLU A 25 0.19 -19.90 -18.87
CA GLU A 25 1.37 -20.71 -18.57
C GLU A 25 2.51 -19.83 -18.04
N LYS A 26 3.05 -20.24 -16.89
CA LYS A 26 4.17 -19.52 -16.26
C LYS A 26 5.47 -19.76 -17.05
N ARG A 27 6.07 -18.68 -17.54
CA ARG A 27 7.34 -18.71 -18.27
C ARG A 27 8.55 -18.62 -17.36
N CYS A 28 8.52 -17.67 -16.43
CA CYS A 28 9.57 -17.49 -15.45
C CYS A 28 9.04 -16.83 -14.18
N GLU A 29 9.86 -16.84 -13.13
CA GLU A 29 9.57 -16.17 -11.87
C GLU A 29 10.85 -15.71 -11.19
N ALA A 30 10.72 -14.69 -10.35
CA ALA A 30 11.77 -14.29 -9.42
C ALA A 30 11.13 -13.85 -8.10
N GLN A 31 11.87 -14.04 -7.01
CA GLN A 31 11.43 -13.59 -5.69
C GLN A 31 12.60 -13.13 -4.83
N ARG A 32 12.30 -12.21 -3.92
CA ARG A 32 13.25 -11.75 -2.92
C ARG A 32 12.55 -11.47 -1.61
N THR A 33 13.23 -11.78 -0.53
CA THR A 33 12.79 -11.49 0.84
C THR A 33 13.32 -10.14 1.32
N TYR A 34 12.59 -9.53 2.24
CA TYR A 34 12.98 -8.36 2.99
C TYR A 34 12.36 -8.40 4.39
N THR A 35 12.86 -7.59 5.29
CA THR A 35 12.40 -7.59 6.68
C THR A 35 11.81 -6.22 7.02
N PRO A 36 10.52 -6.12 7.38
CA PRO A 36 9.96 -4.92 7.96
C PRO A 36 10.59 -4.67 9.34
N HIS A 37 10.60 -3.43 9.77
CA HIS A 37 11.01 -3.07 11.11
C HIS A 37 9.83 -3.25 12.06
N ILE A 38 10.01 -4.10 13.06
CA ILE A 38 9.08 -4.28 14.16
C ILE A 38 9.80 -3.84 15.43
N TYR A 39 9.28 -2.81 16.07
CA TYR A 39 9.89 -2.20 17.25
C TYR A 39 9.22 -2.71 18.52
N ASP A 40 9.96 -2.70 19.61
CA ASP A 40 9.38 -2.76 20.94
C ASP A 40 8.33 -1.66 21.06
N HIS A 41 7.24 -1.88 21.73
CA HIS A 41 6.11 -0.93 21.85
C HIS A 41 5.11 -0.90 20.69
N GLY A 42 5.11 -1.91 19.81
CA GLY A 42 4.03 -2.10 18.84
C GLY A 42 4.06 -1.16 17.63
N LYS A 43 5.21 -0.62 17.27
CA LYS A 43 5.40 0.04 15.97
C LYS A 43 5.84 -0.99 14.94
N ALA A 44 5.33 -0.84 13.71
CA ALA A 44 5.72 -1.69 12.58
C ALA A 44 5.72 -0.86 11.30
N ASP A 45 6.87 -0.76 10.65
CA ASP A 45 6.99 0.00 9.41
C ASP A 45 8.04 -0.60 8.46
N ILE A 46 8.10 -0.06 7.25
CA ILE A 46 9.08 -0.43 6.23
C ILE A 46 9.41 0.79 5.38
N ASP A 47 10.66 0.94 4.96
CA ASP A 47 11.03 1.92 3.94
C ASP A 47 10.40 1.51 2.59
N PRO A 48 9.53 2.33 1.98
CA PRO A 48 8.92 2.01 0.68
C PRO A 48 9.93 1.80 -0.45
N GLN A 49 11.14 2.34 -0.32
CA GLN A 49 12.22 2.09 -1.28
C GLN A 49 12.61 0.61 -1.35
N VAL A 50 12.43 -0.15 -0.26
CA VAL A 50 12.68 -1.59 -0.24
C VAL A 50 11.79 -2.30 -1.26
N TRP A 51 10.50 -1.95 -1.32
CA TRP A 51 9.58 -2.54 -2.32
C TRP A 51 10.03 -2.22 -3.75
N TRP A 52 10.37 -0.96 -4.01
CA TRP A 52 10.80 -0.53 -5.34
C TRP A 52 12.10 -1.17 -5.79
N GLN A 53 13.12 -1.20 -4.91
CA GLN A 53 14.41 -1.81 -5.20
C GLN A 53 14.29 -3.31 -5.41
N THR A 54 13.48 -3.98 -4.58
CA THR A 54 13.22 -5.41 -4.69
C THR A 54 12.50 -5.75 -5.99
N LEU A 55 11.48 -4.97 -6.37
CA LEU A 55 10.79 -5.13 -7.65
C LEU A 55 11.77 -5.00 -8.82
N ARG A 56 12.59 -3.95 -8.83
CA ARG A 56 13.61 -3.75 -9.87
C ARG A 56 14.61 -4.91 -9.95
N ALA A 57 15.05 -5.42 -8.81
CA ALA A 57 15.98 -6.54 -8.77
C ALA A 57 15.36 -7.83 -9.33
N CYS A 58 14.09 -8.12 -9.00
CA CYS A 58 13.37 -9.25 -9.58
C CYS A 58 13.16 -9.07 -11.10
N CYS A 59 12.77 -7.87 -11.55
CA CYS A 59 12.63 -7.59 -12.99
C CYS A 59 13.95 -7.72 -13.76
N ALA A 60 15.07 -7.34 -13.16
CA ALA A 60 16.38 -7.49 -13.80
C ALA A 60 16.77 -8.96 -13.99
N GLU A 61 16.37 -9.85 -13.07
CA GLU A 61 16.62 -11.28 -13.14
C GLU A 61 15.87 -11.95 -14.31
N VAL A 62 14.65 -11.48 -14.63
CA VAL A 62 13.80 -12.02 -15.70
C VAL A 62 13.76 -11.10 -16.91
N SER A 63 14.74 -10.25 -17.09
CA SER A 63 14.72 -9.15 -18.08
C SER A 63 14.49 -9.59 -19.53
N ALA A 64 14.98 -10.77 -19.91
CA ALA A 64 14.80 -11.35 -21.25
C ALA A 64 13.34 -11.65 -21.56
N ASP A 65 12.54 -12.00 -20.54
CA ASP A 65 11.14 -12.40 -20.69
C ASP A 65 10.19 -11.18 -20.64
N LEU A 66 10.67 -10.00 -20.28
CA LEU A 66 9.85 -8.79 -20.18
C LEU A 66 9.52 -8.14 -21.53
N ALA A 67 10.23 -8.48 -22.60
CA ALA A 67 10.03 -7.88 -23.91
C ALA A 67 8.62 -8.11 -24.52
N GLY A 68 7.97 -9.22 -24.14
CA GLY A 68 6.62 -9.58 -24.57
C GLY A 68 5.49 -9.06 -23.66
N VAL A 69 5.83 -8.45 -22.54
CA VAL A 69 4.85 -8.02 -21.53
C VAL A 69 4.09 -6.80 -22.01
N GLY A 70 2.78 -6.93 -22.11
CA GLY A 70 1.86 -5.84 -22.45
C GLY A 70 0.91 -5.47 -21.30
N VAL A 71 0.89 -6.28 -20.22
CA VAL A 71 0.02 -6.05 -19.06
C VAL A 71 0.81 -6.28 -17.77
N VAL A 72 0.63 -5.39 -16.80
CA VAL A 72 1.15 -5.56 -15.43
C VAL A 72 -0.02 -5.69 -14.47
N SER A 73 -0.03 -6.77 -13.69
CA SER A 73 -0.98 -7.00 -12.58
C SER A 73 -0.24 -6.86 -11.26
N LEU A 74 -0.84 -6.17 -10.30
CA LEU A 74 -0.23 -5.88 -9.00
C LEU A 74 -1.16 -6.30 -7.86
N SER A 75 -0.67 -7.17 -6.99
CA SER A 75 -1.23 -7.49 -5.68
C SER A 75 -0.27 -7.02 -4.59
N VAL A 76 -0.78 -6.45 -3.51
CA VAL A 76 0.07 -5.90 -2.44
C VAL A 76 -0.46 -6.20 -1.06
N THR A 77 0.46 -6.30 -0.10
CA THR A 77 0.11 -6.27 1.33
C THR A 77 -0.56 -4.94 1.70
N THR A 78 -1.59 -5.01 2.51
CA THR A 78 -2.36 -3.84 2.97
C THR A 78 -2.71 -3.95 4.46
N PRO A 79 -2.80 -2.81 5.15
CA PRO A 79 -2.31 -1.50 4.77
C PRO A 79 -0.78 -1.41 4.80
N GLY A 80 -0.25 -0.52 3.99
CA GLY A 80 1.13 -0.08 4.03
C GLY A 80 1.11 1.41 3.74
N LEU A 81 0.55 2.20 4.69
CA LEU A 81 0.26 3.62 4.52
C LEU A 81 1.55 4.42 4.38
N THR A 82 1.71 5.07 3.25
CA THR A 82 2.89 5.85 2.88
C THR A 82 2.50 7.30 2.61
N PRO A 83 3.04 8.29 3.35
CA PRO A 83 2.96 9.69 2.95
C PRO A 83 3.92 9.97 1.80
N MET A 84 3.45 10.64 0.75
CA MET A 84 4.21 10.86 -0.48
C MET A 84 4.16 12.31 -0.93
N ALA A 85 5.29 12.83 -1.38
CA ALA A 85 5.38 14.11 -2.09
C ALA A 85 4.79 14.01 -3.51
N ALA A 86 4.61 15.15 -4.19
CA ALA A 86 4.00 15.23 -5.51
C ALA A 86 4.70 14.40 -6.59
N ASP A 87 6.01 14.22 -6.48
CA ASP A 87 6.81 13.38 -7.38
C ASP A 87 6.69 11.87 -7.09
N GLY A 88 6.07 11.49 -5.97
CA GLY A 88 5.93 10.12 -5.48
C GLY A 88 7.04 9.66 -4.55
N THR A 89 7.92 10.56 -4.13
CA THR A 89 8.92 10.25 -3.09
C THR A 89 8.22 10.01 -1.75
N ALA A 90 8.54 8.90 -1.09
CA ALA A 90 8.08 8.63 0.26
C ALA A 90 8.72 9.59 1.25
N LEU A 91 7.91 10.23 2.10
CA LEU A 91 8.35 11.22 3.09
C LEU A 91 8.64 10.60 4.46
N ALA A 92 8.16 9.39 4.69
CA ALA A 92 8.41 8.61 5.90
C ALA A 92 8.24 7.10 5.59
N PRO A 93 8.71 6.21 6.48
CA PRO A 93 8.42 4.78 6.39
C PRO A 93 6.93 4.50 6.31
N ALA A 94 6.55 3.49 5.54
CA ALA A 94 5.18 3.03 5.41
C ALA A 94 4.71 2.35 6.71
N VAL A 95 3.58 2.78 7.23
CA VAL A 95 2.95 2.22 8.44
C VAL A 95 2.22 0.93 8.08
N LEU A 96 2.58 -0.19 8.72
CA LEU A 96 2.01 -1.51 8.45
C LEU A 96 0.81 -1.83 9.35
N PHE A 97 0.05 -2.88 9.00
CA PHE A 97 -1.18 -3.24 9.72
C PHE A 97 -0.97 -3.64 11.20
N LEU A 98 0.24 -4.10 11.56
CA LEU A 98 0.60 -4.44 12.94
C LEU A 98 0.94 -3.21 13.81
N ASP A 99 0.92 -2.02 13.21
CA ASP A 99 1.37 -0.80 13.87
C ASP A 99 0.34 -0.26 14.86
N GLY A 100 0.77 -0.06 16.09
CA GLY A 100 -0.05 0.45 17.19
C GLY A 100 0.08 1.95 17.45
N ARG A 101 0.92 2.69 16.69
CA ARG A 101 1.23 4.10 17.00
C ARG A 101 0.02 5.03 17.02
N SER A 102 -1.04 4.72 16.28
CA SER A 102 -2.24 5.55 16.13
C SER A 102 -3.41 5.17 17.04
N HIS A 103 -3.14 4.52 18.18
CA HIS A 103 -4.20 4.13 19.14
C HIS A 103 -5.02 5.31 19.66
N ALA A 104 -4.39 6.44 19.94
CA ALA A 104 -5.08 7.64 20.43
C ALA A 104 -6.04 8.19 19.36
N GLN A 105 -5.63 8.24 18.10
CA GLN A 105 -6.44 8.69 16.98
C GLN A 105 -7.60 7.74 16.71
N SER A 106 -7.36 6.43 16.78
CA SER A 106 -8.40 5.41 16.68
C SER A 106 -9.47 5.60 17.76
N ALA A 107 -9.06 5.82 19.02
CA ALA A 107 -9.98 6.10 20.12
C ALA A 107 -10.74 7.43 19.92
N ALA A 108 -10.10 8.45 19.36
CA ALA A 108 -10.75 9.72 19.04
C ALA A 108 -11.82 9.56 17.95
N ILE A 109 -11.55 8.81 16.89
CA ILE A 109 -12.52 8.51 15.82
C ILE A 109 -13.75 7.79 16.44
N ARG A 110 -13.56 6.77 17.26
CA ARG A 110 -14.64 6.05 17.94
C ARG A 110 -15.51 6.98 18.79
N ARG A 111 -14.90 7.91 19.50
CA ARG A 111 -15.63 8.87 20.34
C ARG A 111 -16.40 9.90 19.51
N LEU A 112 -15.83 10.39 18.39
CA LEU A 112 -16.42 11.48 17.59
C LEU A 112 -17.47 10.97 16.61
N VAL A 113 -17.20 9.88 15.92
CA VAL A 113 -18.06 9.33 14.87
C VAL A 113 -19.01 8.25 15.41
N GLY A 114 -18.55 7.48 16.39
CA GLY A 114 -19.21 6.26 16.86
C GLY A 114 -18.90 5.05 15.99
N GLU A 115 -18.62 3.92 16.64
CA GLU A 115 -18.19 2.69 15.95
C GLU A 115 -19.28 2.15 15.01
N THR A 116 -20.54 2.19 15.45
CA THR A 116 -21.68 1.71 14.63
C THR A 116 -21.84 2.50 13.34
N ARG A 117 -21.73 3.84 13.40
CA ARG A 117 -21.82 4.69 12.23
C ARG A 117 -20.62 4.48 11.32
N PHE A 118 -19.42 4.45 11.87
CA PHE A 118 -18.20 4.22 11.10
C PHE A 118 -18.26 2.89 10.34
N LEU A 119 -18.68 1.81 11.02
CA LEU A 119 -18.85 0.50 10.40
C LEU A 119 -19.91 0.50 9.30
N ALA A 120 -21.06 1.16 9.54
CA ALA A 120 -22.14 1.22 8.57
C ALA A 120 -21.74 1.98 7.28
N GLU A 121 -20.94 3.03 7.40
CA GLU A 121 -20.53 3.86 6.26
C GLU A 121 -19.30 3.29 5.53
N THR A 122 -18.35 2.67 6.24
CA THR A 122 -17.06 2.27 5.65
C THR A 122 -16.86 0.76 5.57
N CYS A 123 -17.76 -0.05 6.15
CA CYS A 123 -17.60 -1.50 6.34
C CYS A 123 -16.29 -1.87 7.07
N ASN A 124 -15.75 -0.95 7.88
CA ASN A 124 -14.49 -1.09 8.57
C ASN A 124 -14.62 -0.64 10.03
N LEU A 125 -13.60 -0.91 10.84
CA LEU A 125 -13.48 -0.41 12.21
C LEU A 125 -12.30 0.56 12.32
N PRO A 126 -12.42 1.63 13.13
CA PRO A 126 -11.31 2.54 13.35
C PRO A 126 -10.30 1.91 14.32
N VAL A 127 -9.42 1.06 13.79
CA VAL A 127 -8.37 0.38 14.54
C VAL A 127 -6.99 0.89 14.12
N SER A 128 -6.08 0.99 15.09
CA SER A 128 -4.69 1.35 14.82
C SER A 128 -4.06 0.32 13.88
N GLY A 129 -3.30 0.78 12.90
CA GLY A 129 -2.69 -0.06 11.89
C GLY A 129 -3.68 -0.69 10.88
N GLY A 130 -4.91 -0.99 11.29
CA GLY A 130 -5.91 -1.62 10.43
C GLY A 130 -6.77 -0.64 9.62
N SER A 131 -6.96 0.60 10.09
CA SER A 131 -7.63 1.67 9.37
C SER A 131 -6.65 2.81 9.07
N SER A 132 -6.48 3.15 7.81
CA SER A 132 -5.51 4.19 7.41
C SER A 132 -5.83 5.56 7.98
N LEU A 133 -7.12 5.89 8.17
CA LEU A 133 -7.53 7.16 8.76
C LEU A 133 -6.87 7.40 10.13
N SER A 134 -6.77 6.38 10.98
CA SER A 134 -6.10 6.51 12.28
C SER A 134 -4.63 6.91 12.11
N SER A 135 -3.92 6.27 11.18
CA SER A 135 -2.51 6.55 10.91
C SER A 135 -2.31 7.89 10.18
N ILE A 136 -3.24 8.28 9.29
CA ILE A 136 -3.22 9.61 8.66
C ILE A 136 -3.35 10.71 9.71
N LEU A 137 -4.27 10.57 10.66
CA LEU A 137 -4.43 11.52 11.77
C LEU A 137 -3.20 11.52 12.69
N TRP A 138 -2.56 10.38 12.89
CA TRP A 138 -1.31 10.32 13.63
C TRP A 138 -0.20 11.15 12.95
N PHE A 139 -0.04 11.08 11.63
CA PHE A 139 0.92 11.93 10.91
C PHE A 139 0.59 13.42 11.08
N ARG A 140 -0.69 13.78 11.05
CA ARG A 140 -1.11 15.17 11.30
C ARG A 140 -0.70 15.66 12.69
N ASP A 141 -0.90 14.82 13.71
CA ASP A 141 -0.73 15.20 15.11
C ASP A 141 0.74 15.09 15.57
N GLU A 142 1.47 14.07 15.11
CA GLU A 142 2.80 13.71 15.63
C GLU A 142 3.95 13.97 14.62
N GLN A 143 3.62 14.19 13.35
CA GLN A 143 4.59 14.44 12.28
C GLN A 143 4.12 15.60 11.37
N PRO A 144 3.90 16.81 11.93
CA PRO A 144 3.28 17.93 11.20
C PRO A 144 4.08 18.36 9.96
N GLU A 145 5.40 18.17 9.95
CA GLU A 145 6.25 18.46 8.79
C GLU A 145 5.98 17.47 7.64
N VAL A 146 5.85 16.18 7.95
CA VAL A 146 5.49 15.15 6.97
C VAL A 146 4.08 15.41 6.45
N TRP A 147 3.13 15.73 7.35
CA TRP A 147 1.76 16.08 6.99
C TRP A 147 1.71 17.26 6.02
N ALA A 148 2.45 18.32 6.29
CA ALA A 148 2.46 19.52 5.46
C ALA A 148 3.12 19.31 4.09
N ALA A 149 4.10 18.40 4.00
CA ALA A 149 4.81 18.09 2.77
C ALA A 149 4.10 17.01 1.92
N ALA A 150 3.17 16.24 2.50
CA ALA A 150 2.50 15.14 1.82
C ALA A 150 1.46 15.65 0.81
N GLU A 151 1.65 15.34 -0.46
CA GLU A 151 0.64 15.52 -1.52
C GLU A 151 -0.45 14.44 -1.41
N LYS A 152 -0.05 13.21 -1.10
CA LYS A 152 -0.94 12.05 -0.97
C LYS A 152 -0.52 11.13 0.17
N PHE A 153 -1.54 10.56 0.80
CA PHE A 153 -1.41 9.37 1.62
C PHE A 153 -1.96 8.19 0.81
N GLY A 154 -1.12 7.23 0.54
CA GLY A 154 -1.50 6.04 -0.24
C GLY A 154 -0.87 4.78 0.32
N HIS A 155 -1.06 3.67 -0.34
CA HIS A 155 -0.53 2.39 0.08
C HIS A 155 0.58 1.90 -0.86
N CYS A 156 1.09 0.70 -0.62
CA CYS A 156 2.13 0.07 -1.42
C CYS A 156 1.79 0.07 -2.93
N ASN A 157 0.54 -0.24 -3.30
CA ASN A 157 0.08 -0.17 -4.69
C ASN A 157 0.15 1.26 -5.25
N THR A 158 -0.33 2.26 -4.50
CA THR A 158 -0.27 3.67 -4.92
C THR A 158 1.18 4.12 -5.14
N TYR A 159 2.08 3.77 -4.22
CA TYR A 159 3.50 4.07 -4.32
C TYR A 159 4.13 3.43 -5.56
N LEU A 160 3.93 2.12 -5.75
CA LEU A 160 4.52 1.40 -6.87
C LEU A 160 3.94 1.85 -8.23
N VAL A 161 2.61 2.05 -8.32
CA VAL A 161 1.98 2.56 -9.54
C VAL A 161 2.49 3.95 -9.89
N LYS A 162 2.62 4.85 -8.90
CA LYS A 162 3.21 6.18 -9.13
C LYS A 162 4.64 6.08 -9.65
N ARG A 163 5.45 5.20 -9.08
CA ARG A 163 6.85 4.98 -9.51
C ARG A 163 6.95 4.38 -10.91
N MET A 164 6.05 3.46 -11.28
CA MET A 164 6.05 2.81 -12.59
C MET A 164 5.48 3.69 -13.72
N THR A 165 4.46 4.50 -13.41
CA THR A 165 3.64 5.15 -14.44
C THR A 165 3.62 6.68 -14.38
N GLY A 166 4.12 7.27 -13.29
CA GLY A 166 3.98 8.69 -13.01
C GLY A 166 2.57 9.13 -12.58
N ARG A 167 1.60 8.21 -12.53
CA ARG A 167 0.19 8.50 -12.21
C ARG A 167 -0.17 8.02 -10.80
N TRP A 168 -1.08 8.73 -10.16
CA TRP A 168 -1.70 8.30 -8.93
C TRP A 168 -2.85 7.34 -9.22
N ALA A 169 -2.87 6.19 -8.57
CA ALA A 169 -3.98 5.26 -8.60
C ALA A 169 -4.03 4.44 -7.32
N ILE A 170 -5.24 4.06 -6.95
CA ILE A 170 -5.55 3.12 -5.87
C ILE A 170 -6.76 2.30 -6.32
N ASP A 171 -6.79 1.03 -6.00
CA ASP A 171 -7.93 0.17 -6.30
C ASP A 171 -9.01 0.25 -5.20
N PRO A 172 -10.28 -0.11 -5.50
CA PRO A 172 -11.37 -0.06 -4.52
C PRO A 172 -11.14 -0.95 -3.29
N SER A 173 -10.50 -2.09 -3.46
CA SER A 173 -10.20 -3.01 -2.33
C SER A 173 -9.26 -2.34 -1.33
N THR A 174 -8.16 -1.76 -1.81
CA THR A 174 -7.23 -1.02 -0.96
C THR A 174 -7.87 0.27 -0.40
N THR A 175 -8.71 0.94 -1.18
CA THR A 175 -9.43 2.15 -0.71
C THR A 175 -10.38 1.81 0.43
N SER A 176 -11.02 0.64 0.41
CA SER A 176 -11.98 0.23 1.45
C SER A 176 -11.40 0.18 2.86
N ILE A 177 -10.11 -0.12 3.00
CA ILE A 177 -9.45 -0.17 4.32
C ILE A 177 -9.01 1.21 4.83
N THR A 178 -9.18 2.26 4.05
CA THR A 178 -8.77 3.61 4.47
C THR A 178 -9.62 4.16 5.60
N GLY A 179 -10.89 3.72 5.72
CA GLY A 179 -11.89 4.32 6.60
C GLY A 179 -12.41 5.67 6.07
N LEU A 180 -12.23 5.94 4.78
CA LEU A 180 -12.66 7.14 4.06
C LEU A 180 -13.52 6.80 2.82
N TYR A 181 -13.91 5.55 2.68
CA TYR A 181 -14.59 5.05 1.49
C TYR A 181 -15.82 4.24 1.88
N ASN A 182 -16.94 4.61 1.29
CA ASN A 182 -18.20 3.90 1.45
C ASN A 182 -18.30 2.81 0.37
N THR A 183 -18.22 1.55 0.78
CA THR A 183 -18.25 0.40 -0.14
C THR A 183 -19.62 0.17 -0.77
N ALA A 184 -20.69 0.68 -0.18
CA ALA A 184 -22.04 0.53 -0.72
C ALA A 184 -22.34 1.57 -1.80
N SER A 185 -21.96 2.83 -1.60
CA SER A 185 -22.11 3.89 -2.59
C SER A 185 -20.96 3.94 -3.60
N ASN A 186 -19.86 3.26 -3.31
CA ASN A 186 -18.63 3.27 -4.12
C ASN A 186 -18.03 4.68 -4.25
N ASP A 187 -18.05 5.44 -3.15
CA ASP A 187 -17.61 6.84 -3.10
C ASP A 187 -16.87 7.14 -1.78
N LEU A 188 -16.22 8.28 -1.70
CA LEU A 188 -15.61 8.76 -0.45
C LEU A 188 -16.71 9.17 0.56
N THR A 189 -16.44 8.95 1.84
CA THR A 189 -17.33 9.31 2.96
C THR A 189 -17.10 10.74 3.42
#